data_7fcbcd26ee4f19aafd18c33851083b8a
#
_entry.id   7fcbcd26ee4f19aafd18c33851083b8a
#
_cell.length_a   1.000
_cell.length_b   1.000
_cell.length_c   1.000
_cell.angle_alpha   90.00
_cell.angle_beta   90.00
_cell.angle_gamma   90.00
#
_symmetry.space_group_name_H-M   'P 1'
#
loop_
_entity.id
_entity.type
_entity.pdbx_description
1 polymer ?
#
loop_
_entity_poly.entity_id
_entity_poly.type
_entity_poly.pdbx_seq_one_letter_code
_entity_poly.pdbx_strand_id
1 'polypeptide(L)'
;MAKSLPIIDMQDNASAIEIVKSLEQWGCFRLVNHGVSQSLLSEIMEVGRSLMELPVEIKELNVHKDKSFGYIPVNVTSPMFECVGVYDATLSKDVDHFSSQFNLSPHQREVMVKYSEAIYDLAKKLGIKLMEGLGLESGDLFNDWPCLIKFNKYHNNPKVIGLSGAITHSDKGFFTVLLDDEFVNGLEMLDEQTGEFIPANPIPGSFLVNAGDIAKAWSNGRICNVKHRVQCNEPRVRYSIAYFVLGPRNGKVETPSQLVDSQRPPLYVPFHFEEYCALRTSTNTINGEVLDLFCKK
;
A
#
# COMPACT_ATOMS: atom_id res chain seq x y z
N MET A 1 20.14 20.16 6.18
CA MET A 1 19.43 19.87 4.90
C MET A 1 18.08 19.26 5.29
N ALA A 2 17.00 19.61 4.59
CA ALA A 2 15.71 18.98 4.82
C ALA A 2 15.83 17.48 4.52
N LYS A 3 15.30 16.60 5.40
CA LYS A 3 15.25 15.17 5.16
C LYS A 3 14.32 14.91 3.94
N SER A 4 14.73 14.04 3.04
CA SER A 4 13.94 13.59 1.90
C SER A 4 13.87 12.06 1.88
N LEU A 5 12.79 11.51 1.35
CA LEU A 5 12.66 10.07 1.19
C LEU A 5 13.69 9.53 0.20
N PRO A 6 14.18 8.29 0.38
CA PRO A 6 15.06 7.64 -0.57
C PRO A 6 14.40 7.51 -1.94
N ILE A 7 15.21 7.62 -3.00
CA ILE A 7 14.79 7.36 -4.39
C ILE A 7 15.58 6.15 -4.88
N ILE A 8 14.87 5.13 -5.33
CA ILE A 8 15.44 3.89 -5.87
C ILE A 8 15.19 3.84 -7.36
N ASP A 9 16.25 3.65 -8.12
CA ASP A 9 16.16 3.36 -9.56
C ASP A 9 16.09 1.83 -9.75
N MET A 10 14.98 1.35 -10.33
CA MET A 10 14.76 -0.09 -10.51
C MET A 10 15.76 -0.73 -11.50
N GLN A 11 16.38 0.07 -12.35
CA GLN A 11 17.39 -0.38 -13.32
C GLN A 11 18.81 -0.41 -12.75
N ASP A 12 19.03 0.18 -11.56
CA ASP A 12 20.35 0.14 -10.92
C ASP A 12 20.67 -1.26 -10.37
N ASN A 13 21.90 -1.69 -10.59
CA ASN A 13 22.40 -2.96 -10.07
C ASN A 13 22.48 -2.98 -8.53
N ALA A 14 22.68 -1.84 -7.89
CA ALA A 14 22.72 -1.70 -6.43
C ALA A 14 21.33 -1.68 -5.78
N SER A 15 20.24 -1.68 -6.55
CA SER A 15 18.87 -1.48 -6.06
C SER A 15 18.43 -2.46 -4.96
N ALA A 16 18.91 -3.71 -4.96
CA ALA A 16 18.58 -4.70 -3.93
C ALA A 16 19.05 -4.27 -2.53
N ILE A 17 20.29 -3.79 -2.41
CA ILE A 17 20.86 -3.31 -1.14
C ILE A 17 20.19 -2.00 -0.72
N GLU A 18 19.93 -1.11 -1.66
CA GLU A 18 19.31 0.18 -1.39
C GLU A 18 17.84 0.04 -0.96
N ILE A 19 17.10 -0.92 -1.54
CA ILE A 19 15.74 -1.27 -1.11
C ILE A 19 15.76 -1.69 0.36
N VAL A 20 16.64 -2.62 0.75
CA VAL A 20 16.72 -3.08 2.14
C VAL A 20 17.05 -1.93 3.08
N LYS A 21 18.10 -1.14 2.78
CA LYS A 21 18.47 0.03 3.60
C LYS A 21 17.31 1.02 3.76
N SER A 22 16.61 1.31 2.67
CA SER A 22 15.47 2.25 2.70
C SER A 22 14.33 1.71 3.54
N LEU A 23 14.02 0.42 3.44
CA LEU A 23 12.97 -0.22 4.22
C LEU A 23 13.35 -0.36 5.71
N GLU A 24 14.62 -0.60 6.03
CA GLU A 24 15.10 -0.65 7.42
C GLU A 24 15.11 0.74 8.10
N GLN A 25 15.42 1.80 7.34
CA GLN A 25 15.57 3.15 7.90
C GLN A 25 14.28 3.98 7.84
N TRP A 26 13.51 3.82 6.76
CA TRP A 26 12.36 4.66 6.46
C TRP A 26 11.05 3.88 6.34
N GLY A 27 11.12 2.58 6.09
CA GLY A 27 9.96 1.76 5.75
C GLY A 27 9.35 2.10 4.38
N CYS A 28 9.95 3.01 3.61
CA CYS A 28 9.45 3.44 2.31
C CYS A 28 10.55 4.04 1.42
N PHE A 29 10.24 4.15 0.12
CA PHE A 29 11.07 4.82 -0.89
C PHE A 29 10.26 5.23 -2.11
N ARG A 30 10.76 6.21 -2.88
CA ARG A 30 10.28 6.49 -4.24
C ARG A 30 10.94 5.53 -5.22
N LEU A 31 10.15 4.97 -6.13
CA LEU A 31 10.60 4.05 -7.16
C LEU A 31 10.50 4.70 -8.53
N VAL A 32 11.62 4.82 -9.21
CA VAL A 32 11.73 5.34 -10.58
C VAL A 32 12.20 4.25 -11.55
N ASN A 33 12.05 4.46 -12.84
CA ASN A 33 12.46 3.53 -13.90
C ASN A 33 11.92 2.10 -13.73
N HIS A 34 10.72 1.99 -13.18
CA HIS A 34 10.07 0.74 -12.80
C HIS A 34 9.51 -0.08 -13.98
N GLY A 35 9.51 0.46 -15.20
CA GLY A 35 9.11 -0.24 -16.42
C GLY A 35 7.61 -0.28 -16.71
N VAL A 36 6.75 0.24 -15.85
CA VAL A 36 5.31 0.41 -16.15
C VAL A 36 5.15 1.64 -17.03
N SER A 37 4.39 1.53 -18.15
CA SER A 37 4.26 2.63 -19.12
C SER A 37 3.47 3.82 -18.57
N GLN A 38 3.89 5.03 -18.93
CA GLN A 38 3.22 6.27 -18.54
C GLN A 38 1.78 6.33 -19.06
N SER A 39 1.50 5.79 -20.26
CA SER A 39 0.13 5.72 -20.78
C SER A 39 -0.78 4.91 -19.87
N LEU A 40 -0.31 3.74 -19.39
CA LEU A 40 -1.09 2.92 -18.49
C LEU A 40 -1.34 3.61 -17.14
N LEU A 41 -0.34 4.37 -16.61
CA LEU A 41 -0.51 5.15 -15.39
C LEU A 41 -1.55 6.27 -15.56
N SER A 42 -1.53 6.96 -16.69
CA SER A 42 -2.52 8.00 -17.00
C SER A 42 -3.92 7.40 -17.17
N GLU A 43 -4.04 6.32 -17.94
CA GLU A 43 -5.32 5.65 -18.18
C GLU A 43 -5.96 5.11 -16.89
N ILE A 44 -5.19 4.45 -16.02
CA ILE A 44 -5.75 3.95 -14.75
C ILE A 44 -6.14 5.09 -13.81
N MET A 45 -5.41 6.22 -13.83
CA MET A 45 -5.79 7.40 -13.05
C MET A 45 -7.11 8.00 -13.54
N GLU A 46 -7.36 8.01 -14.85
CA GLU A 46 -8.64 8.44 -15.43
C GLU A 46 -9.78 7.48 -15.03
N VAL A 47 -9.54 6.18 -15.08
CA VAL A 47 -10.51 5.17 -14.58
C VAL A 47 -10.81 5.44 -13.10
N GLY A 48 -9.79 5.64 -12.27
CA GLY A 48 -9.95 5.94 -10.85
C GLY A 48 -10.77 7.20 -10.60
N ARG A 49 -10.51 8.28 -11.33
CA ARG A 49 -11.30 9.51 -11.25
C ARG A 49 -12.75 9.27 -11.62
N SER A 50 -13.01 8.60 -12.75
CA SER A 50 -14.37 8.30 -13.19
C SER A 50 -15.16 7.46 -12.17
N LEU A 51 -14.53 6.48 -11.54
CA LEU A 51 -15.11 5.67 -10.48
C LEU A 51 -15.50 6.51 -9.26
N MET A 52 -14.62 7.40 -8.83
CA MET A 52 -14.84 8.21 -7.63
C MET A 52 -15.87 9.32 -7.82
N GLU A 53 -16.19 9.69 -9.08
CA GLU A 53 -17.25 10.65 -9.42
C GLU A 53 -18.63 9.99 -9.58
N LEU A 54 -18.74 8.67 -9.49
CA LEU A 54 -20.03 7.98 -9.52
C LEU A 54 -20.90 8.35 -8.31
N PRO A 55 -22.24 8.25 -8.45
CA PRO A 55 -23.17 8.41 -7.32
C PRO A 55 -22.82 7.48 -6.16
N VAL A 56 -23.10 7.95 -4.93
CA VAL A 56 -22.82 7.18 -3.70
C VAL A 56 -23.51 5.82 -3.73
N GLU A 57 -24.75 5.76 -4.21
CA GLU A 57 -25.57 4.56 -4.29
C GLU A 57 -24.91 3.47 -5.16
N ILE A 58 -24.13 3.86 -6.17
CA ILE A 58 -23.36 2.93 -7.00
C ILE A 58 -22.10 2.49 -6.25
N LYS A 59 -21.39 3.40 -5.58
CA LYS A 59 -20.19 3.06 -4.79
C LYS A 59 -20.53 2.14 -3.61
N GLU A 60 -21.70 2.28 -3.00
CA GLU A 60 -22.20 1.41 -1.93
C GLU A 60 -22.43 -0.04 -2.34
N LEU A 61 -22.48 -0.35 -3.64
CA LEU A 61 -22.51 -1.74 -4.13
C LEU A 61 -21.17 -2.48 -3.89
N ASN A 62 -20.09 -1.74 -3.67
CA ASN A 62 -18.76 -2.30 -3.44
C ASN A 62 -18.58 -2.74 -1.99
N VAL A 63 -19.16 -3.90 -1.66
CA VAL A 63 -19.16 -4.48 -0.31
C VAL A 63 -18.13 -5.60 -0.21
N HIS A 64 -17.40 -5.68 0.89
CA HIS A 64 -16.53 -6.79 1.24
C HIS A 64 -16.74 -7.20 2.72
N LYS A 65 -16.47 -8.48 3.05
CA LYS A 65 -16.56 -9.00 4.45
C LYS A 65 -15.69 -8.21 5.44
N ASP A 66 -14.47 -7.85 5.03
CA ASP A 66 -13.67 -6.83 5.70
C ASP A 66 -14.04 -5.48 5.08
N LYS A 67 -14.78 -4.68 5.84
CA LYS A 67 -15.26 -3.36 5.38
C LYS A 67 -14.14 -2.43 4.91
N SER A 68 -12.91 -2.67 5.34
CA SER A 68 -11.76 -1.88 4.89
C SER A 68 -11.31 -2.20 3.46
N PHE A 69 -11.85 -3.25 2.83
CA PHE A 69 -11.48 -3.66 1.47
C PHE A 69 -12.49 -3.26 0.39
N GLY A 70 -13.68 -2.86 0.78
CA GLY A 70 -14.70 -2.32 -0.13
C GLY A 70 -14.76 -0.79 -0.12
N TYR A 71 -15.97 -0.25 -0.40
CA TYR A 71 -16.24 1.18 -0.32
C TYR A 71 -16.15 1.70 1.11
N ILE A 72 -15.38 2.75 1.28
CA ILE A 72 -15.31 3.54 2.52
C ILE A 72 -15.88 4.91 2.20
N PRO A 73 -17.06 5.28 2.74
CA PRO A 73 -17.64 6.58 2.51
C PRO A 73 -16.97 7.66 3.35
N VAL A 74 -17.12 8.91 2.93
CA VAL A 74 -16.86 10.07 3.78
C VAL A 74 -17.67 9.93 5.07
N ASN A 75 -17.06 10.13 6.21
CA ASN A 75 -17.68 9.99 7.52
C ASN A 75 -17.14 11.02 8.52
N VAL A 76 -17.64 10.98 9.77
CA VAL A 76 -17.26 11.93 10.82
C VAL A 76 -15.77 11.87 11.17
N THR A 77 -15.16 10.70 11.14
CA THR A 77 -13.74 10.51 11.47
C THR A 77 -12.81 10.80 10.30
N SER A 78 -13.33 10.73 9.07
CA SER A 78 -12.61 11.06 7.85
C SER A 78 -13.52 11.85 6.89
N PRO A 79 -13.74 13.14 7.15
CA PRO A 79 -14.71 13.96 6.41
C PRO A 79 -14.24 14.32 4.99
N MET A 80 -13.04 13.94 4.62
CA MET A 80 -12.44 14.29 3.33
C MET A 80 -12.05 13.09 2.49
N PHE A 81 -12.12 11.88 3.04
CA PHE A 81 -11.63 10.69 2.37
C PHE A 81 -12.76 9.72 2.04
N GLU A 82 -12.75 9.25 0.82
CA GLU A 82 -13.52 8.08 0.39
C GLU A 82 -12.70 7.20 -0.55
N CYS A 83 -13.01 5.93 -0.63
CA CYS A 83 -12.37 5.02 -1.58
C CYS A 83 -13.29 3.87 -1.99
N VAL A 84 -13.04 3.28 -3.16
CA VAL A 84 -13.57 1.98 -3.56
C VAL A 84 -12.43 0.98 -3.71
N GLY A 85 -12.70 -0.31 -3.50
CA GLY A 85 -11.65 -1.34 -3.51
C GLY A 85 -11.98 -2.55 -4.35
N VAL A 86 -10.96 -3.10 -5.02
CA VAL A 86 -11.01 -4.41 -5.71
C VAL A 86 -10.16 -5.38 -4.90
N TYR A 87 -10.83 -6.22 -4.12
CA TYR A 87 -10.13 -7.28 -3.39
C TYR A 87 -9.74 -8.39 -4.35
N ASP A 88 -8.51 -8.86 -4.20
CA ASP A 88 -7.89 -9.89 -5.01
C ASP A 88 -7.81 -9.58 -6.50
N ALA A 89 -7.34 -8.37 -6.80
CA ALA A 89 -7.15 -7.88 -8.16
C ALA A 89 -6.19 -8.74 -9.02
N THR A 90 -5.52 -9.75 -8.45
CA THR A 90 -4.75 -10.75 -9.20
C THR A 90 -5.63 -11.74 -9.94
N LEU A 91 -6.91 -11.86 -9.57
CA LEU A 91 -7.86 -12.76 -10.18
C LEU A 91 -8.80 -11.99 -11.11
N SER A 92 -8.79 -12.34 -12.39
CA SER A 92 -9.63 -11.67 -13.41
C SER A 92 -11.13 -11.69 -13.06
N LYS A 93 -11.62 -12.76 -12.42
CA LYS A 93 -13.02 -12.87 -11.97
C LYS A 93 -13.42 -11.77 -10.98
N ASP A 94 -12.49 -11.33 -10.10
CA ASP A 94 -12.77 -10.31 -9.09
C ASP A 94 -12.74 -8.91 -9.72
N VAL A 95 -11.85 -8.69 -10.71
CA VAL A 95 -11.87 -7.50 -11.56
C VAL A 95 -13.16 -7.46 -12.41
N ASP A 96 -13.62 -8.61 -12.93
CA ASP A 96 -14.87 -8.71 -13.70
C ASP A 96 -16.09 -8.39 -12.84
N HIS A 97 -16.13 -8.93 -11.63
CA HIS A 97 -17.20 -8.64 -10.68
C HIS A 97 -17.26 -7.15 -10.34
N PHE A 98 -16.13 -6.55 -10.00
CA PHE A 98 -16.03 -5.11 -9.75
C PHE A 98 -16.44 -4.29 -10.96
N SER A 99 -15.96 -4.65 -12.16
CA SER A 99 -16.30 -3.96 -13.40
C SER A 99 -17.81 -3.98 -13.68
N SER A 100 -18.46 -5.10 -13.36
CA SER A 100 -19.91 -5.24 -13.50
C SER A 100 -20.69 -4.40 -12.50
N GLN A 101 -20.22 -4.34 -11.23
CA GLN A 101 -20.85 -3.49 -10.20
C GLN A 101 -20.86 -2.01 -10.60
N PHE A 102 -19.78 -1.53 -11.20
CA PHE A 102 -19.62 -0.13 -11.59
C PHE A 102 -19.98 0.15 -13.05
N ASN A 103 -20.49 -0.86 -13.80
CA ASN A 103 -20.83 -0.76 -15.22
C ASN A 103 -19.68 -0.16 -16.06
N LEU A 104 -18.46 -0.64 -15.83
CA LEU A 104 -17.29 -0.16 -16.54
C LEU A 104 -17.34 -0.54 -18.01
N SER A 105 -16.84 0.35 -18.87
CA SER A 105 -16.67 0.03 -20.30
C SER A 105 -15.63 -1.08 -20.49
N PRO A 106 -15.66 -1.81 -21.62
CA PRO A 106 -14.66 -2.82 -21.94
C PRO A 106 -13.22 -2.27 -21.87
N HIS A 107 -13.01 -1.03 -22.29
CA HIS A 107 -11.72 -0.36 -22.24
C HIS A 107 -11.25 -0.11 -20.78
N GLN A 108 -12.13 0.43 -19.92
CA GLN A 108 -11.79 0.65 -18.51
C GLN A 108 -11.46 -0.66 -17.80
N ARG A 109 -12.21 -1.74 -18.06
CA ARG A 109 -11.91 -3.07 -17.55
C ARG A 109 -10.55 -3.56 -18.03
N GLU A 110 -10.24 -3.42 -19.33
CA GLU A 110 -8.93 -3.79 -19.88
C GLU A 110 -7.77 -3.04 -19.21
N VAL A 111 -7.92 -1.74 -19.00
CA VAL A 111 -6.95 -0.90 -18.29
C VAL A 111 -6.73 -1.42 -16.86
N MET A 112 -7.79 -1.76 -16.14
CA MET A 112 -7.69 -2.32 -14.78
C MET A 112 -6.93 -3.64 -14.75
N VAL A 113 -7.22 -4.55 -15.69
CA VAL A 113 -6.52 -5.85 -15.78
C VAL A 113 -5.03 -5.62 -16.06
N LYS A 114 -4.70 -4.83 -17.10
CA LYS A 114 -3.31 -4.50 -17.45
C LYS A 114 -2.55 -3.85 -16.30
N TYR A 115 -3.19 -2.93 -15.60
CA TYR A 115 -2.57 -2.27 -14.45
C TYR A 115 -2.32 -3.26 -13.30
N SER A 116 -3.31 -4.08 -12.97
CA SER A 116 -3.16 -5.09 -11.93
C SER A 116 -2.02 -6.06 -12.22
N GLU A 117 -1.93 -6.58 -13.44
CA GLU A 117 -0.86 -7.47 -13.87
C GLU A 117 0.50 -6.78 -13.81
N ALA A 118 0.61 -5.55 -14.33
CA ALA A 118 1.87 -4.79 -14.34
C ALA A 118 2.39 -4.49 -12.93
N ILE A 119 1.49 -4.11 -11.99
CA ILE A 119 1.90 -3.82 -10.62
C ILE A 119 2.18 -5.10 -9.82
N TYR A 120 1.45 -6.18 -10.08
CA TYR A 120 1.77 -7.48 -9.46
C TYR A 120 3.15 -7.99 -9.88
N ASP A 121 3.48 -7.88 -11.17
CA ASP A 121 4.81 -8.23 -11.67
C ASP A 121 5.92 -7.32 -11.11
N LEU A 122 5.63 -6.04 -10.94
CA LEU A 122 6.54 -5.11 -10.26
C LEU A 122 6.73 -5.50 -8.79
N ALA A 123 5.66 -5.85 -8.09
CA ALA A 123 5.74 -6.29 -6.70
C ALA A 123 6.57 -7.58 -6.55
N LYS A 124 6.41 -8.56 -7.45
CA LYS A 124 7.25 -9.75 -7.48
C LYS A 124 8.73 -9.42 -7.67
N LYS A 125 9.07 -8.53 -8.60
CA LYS A 125 10.45 -8.06 -8.81
C LYS A 125 11.00 -7.37 -7.56
N LEU A 126 10.20 -6.55 -6.87
CA LEU A 126 10.58 -5.93 -5.60
C LEU A 126 10.81 -6.99 -4.50
N GLY A 127 9.97 -8.02 -4.43
CA GLY A 127 10.14 -9.16 -3.53
C GLY A 127 11.45 -9.91 -3.77
N ILE A 128 11.78 -10.20 -5.03
CA ILE A 128 13.04 -10.85 -5.40
C ILE A 128 14.23 -9.98 -4.96
N LYS A 129 14.25 -8.69 -5.30
CA LYS A 129 15.32 -7.77 -4.89
C LYS A 129 15.41 -7.61 -3.37
N LEU A 130 14.30 -7.63 -2.66
CA LEU A 130 14.29 -7.62 -1.20
C LEU A 130 14.96 -8.87 -0.64
N MET A 131 14.60 -10.06 -1.13
CA MET A 131 15.20 -11.31 -0.70
C MET A 131 16.72 -11.34 -1.00
N GLU A 132 17.12 -10.93 -2.19
CA GLU A 132 18.52 -10.76 -2.59
C GLU A 132 19.29 -9.84 -1.63
N GLY A 133 18.76 -8.64 -1.36
CA GLY A 133 19.37 -7.67 -0.46
C GLY A 133 19.43 -8.12 1.01
N LEU A 134 18.54 -9.01 1.42
CA LEU A 134 18.54 -9.65 2.74
C LEU A 134 19.46 -10.88 2.81
N GLY A 135 20.05 -11.32 1.69
CA GLY A 135 20.88 -12.53 1.61
C GLY A 135 20.07 -13.83 1.68
N LEU A 136 18.80 -13.79 1.30
CA LEU A 136 17.93 -14.97 1.24
C LEU A 136 18.01 -15.64 -0.14
N GLU A 137 17.65 -16.92 -0.21
CA GLU A 137 17.49 -17.61 -1.49
C GLU A 137 16.39 -16.95 -2.32
N SER A 138 16.69 -16.70 -3.60
CA SER A 138 15.71 -16.10 -4.51
C SER A 138 14.50 -17.01 -4.70
N GLY A 139 13.31 -16.41 -4.61
CA GLY A 139 12.05 -17.10 -4.77
C GLY A 139 10.92 -16.13 -5.05
N ASP A 140 9.74 -16.63 -5.42
CA ASP A 140 8.54 -15.83 -5.56
C ASP A 140 7.88 -15.66 -4.17
N LEU A 141 8.30 -14.62 -3.44
CA LEU A 141 7.80 -14.32 -2.09
C LEU A 141 6.28 -14.15 -2.08
N PHE A 142 5.71 -13.60 -3.15
CA PHE A 142 4.30 -13.21 -3.22
C PHE A 142 3.43 -14.20 -4.02
N ASN A 143 3.95 -15.41 -4.26
CA ASN A 143 3.17 -16.43 -4.96
C ASN A 143 1.84 -16.69 -4.23
N ASP A 144 0.71 -16.58 -4.96
CA ASP A 144 -0.66 -16.75 -4.43
C ASP A 144 -1.04 -15.79 -3.29
N TRP A 145 -0.39 -14.63 -3.17
CA TRP A 145 -0.82 -13.60 -2.23
C TRP A 145 -1.90 -12.71 -2.85
N PRO A 146 -3.04 -12.52 -2.17
CA PRO A 146 -4.08 -11.62 -2.65
C PRO A 146 -3.59 -10.18 -2.66
N CYS A 147 -4.03 -9.43 -3.66
CA CYS A 147 -3.74 -8.02 -3.79
C CYS A 147 -5.03 -7.20 -3.80
N LEU A 148 -4.97 -6.01 -3.21
CA LEU A 148 -6.09 -5.09 -3.15
C LEU A 148 -5.72 -3.81 -3.89
N ILE A 149 -6.56 -3.39 -4.84
CA ILE A 149 -6.47 -2.03 -5.42
C ILE A 149 -7.47 -1.15 -4.71
N LYS A 150 -7.04 0.06 -4.32
CA LYS A 150 -7.93 1.12 -3.85
C LYS A 150 -7.79 2.36 -4.71
N PHE A 151 -8.92 2.85 -5.16
CA PHE A 151 -9.07 4.15 -5.78
C PHE A 151 -9.52 5.13 -4.71
N ASN A 152 -8.67 6.10 -4.39
CA ASN A 152 -8.86 7.03 -3.29
C ASN A 152 -9.19 8.43 -3.82
N LYS A 153 -10.12 9.11 -3.15
CA LYS A 153 -10.45 10.52 -3.36
C LYS A 153 -10.40 11.28 -2.06
N TYR A 154 -9.69 12.38 -2.04
CA TYR A 154 -9.64 13.33 -0.92
C TYR A 154 -10.33 14.63 -1.35
N HIS A 155 -11.43 14.96 -0.67
CA HIS A 155 -12.29 16.12 -0.96
C HIS A 155 -11.68 17.41 -0.42
N ASN A 156 -10.45 17.72 -0.78
CA ASN A 156 -9.77 18.92 -0.37
C ASN A 156 -10.51 20.17 -0.87
N ASN A 157 -10.73 21.11 0.02
CA ASN A 157 -11.36 22.40 -0.27
C ASN A 157 -10.89 23.44 0.77
N PRO A 158 -11.16 24.75 0.59
CA PRO A 158 -10.66 25.79 1.49
C PRO A 158 -11.05 25.64 2.96
N LYS A 159 -12.15 24.95 3.29
CA LYS A 159 -12.63 24.78 4.67
C LYS A 159 -11.92 23.67 5.44
N VAL A 160 -11.22 22.79 4.75
CA VAL A 160 -10.55 21.60 5.32
C VAL A 160 -9.02 21.67 5.24
N ILE A 161 -8.46 22.81 4.83
CA ILE A 161 -7.00 23.03 4.85
C ILE A 161 -6.48 22.83 6.29
N GLY A 162 -5.43 22.05 6.42
CA GLY A 162 -4.82 21.67 7.70
C GLY A 162 -5.47 20.47 8.40
N LEU A 163 -6.60 19.95 7.88
CA LEU A 163 -7.20 18.72 8.40
C LEU A 163 -6.62 17.48 7.73
N SER A 164 -6.73 16.35 8.43
CA SER A 164 -6.26 15.04 7.94
C SER A 164 -7.31 14.38 7.06
N GLY A 165 -6.94 14.04 5.82
CA GLY A 165 -7.76 13.22 4.92
C GLY A 165 -7.66 11.74 5.27
N ALA A 166 -6.46 11.28 5.63
CA ALA A 166 -6.24 9.98 6.24
C ALA A 166 -5.42 10.20 7.52
N ILE A 167 -5.95 9.70 8.64
CA ILE A 167 -5.26 9.78 9.94
C ILE A 167 -3.99 8.93 9.92
N THR A 168 -3.08 9.20 10.84
CA THR A 168 -1.84 8.43 10.96
C THR A 168 -2.13 6.95 11.15
N HIS A 169 -1.54 6.11 10.29
CA HIS A 169 -1.70 4.65 10.33
C HIS A 169 -0.50 3.96 9.67
N SER A 170 -0.37 2.65 9.89
CA SER A 170 0.44 1.74 9.08
C SER A 170 -0.46 0.89 8.20
N ASP A 171 0.06 0.40 7.08
CA ASP A 171 -0.68 -0.51 6.22
C ASP A 171 -0.68 -1.95 6.75
N LYS A 172 -1.78 -2.67 6.53
CA LYS A 172 -1.96 -4.05 7.00
C LYS A 172 -1.07 -5.05 6.26
N GLY A 173 -0.79 -4.80 4.99
CA GLY A 173 -0.16 -5.75 4.07
C GLY A 173 1.36 -5.82 4.19
N PHE A 174 1.96 -6.42 3.17
CA PHE A 174 3.42 -6.47 3.03
C PHE A 174 3.96 -5.21 2.36
N PHE A 175 3.55 -4.94 1.12
CA PHE A 175 3.90 -3.73 0.39
C PHE A 175 2.65 -2.97 -0.06
N THR A 176 2.77 -1.65 -0.07
CA THR A 176 1.88 -0.76 -0.80
C THR A 176 2.67 -0.11 -1.93
N VAL A 177 2.18 -0.23 -3.16
CA VAL A 177 2.69 0.49 -4.34
C VAL A 177 1.66 1.57 -4.67
N LEU A 178 2.01 2.81 -4.39
CA LEU A 178 1.11 3.96 -4.52
C LEU A 178 1.43 4.78 -5.75
N LEU A 179 0.43 4.95 -6.62
CA LEU A 179 0.41 5.95 -7.68
C LEU A 179 -0.23 7.22 -7.11
N ASP A 180 0.57 8.27 -6.96
CA ASP A 180 0.13 9.56 -6.44
C ASP A 180 -0.58 10.42 -7.49
N ASP A 181 -1.35 11.40 -7.01
CA ASP A 181 -1.68 12.58 -7.81
C ASP A 181 -0.40 13.39 -8.09
N GLU A 182 -0.10 13.63 -9.35
CA GLU A 182 1.13 14.35 -9.74
C GLU A 182 1.12 15.83 -9.35
N PHE A 183 -0.06 16.40 -9.08
CA PHE A 183 -0.26 17.83 -8.91
C PHE A 183 -0.69 18.23 -7.51
N VAL A 184 -1.15 17.28 -6.68
CA VAL A 184 -1.70 17.56 -5.35
C VAL A 184 -0.93 16.77 -4.29
N ASN A 185 -0.22 17.50 -3.45
CA ASN A 185 0.52 16.97 -2.32
C ASN A 185 -0.41 16.56 -1.15
N GLY A 186 0.19 16.10 -0.06
CA GLY A 186 -0.50 15.86 1.20
C GLY A 186 -0.08 14.58 1.91
N LEU A 187 0.54 13.63 1.21
CA LEU A 187 1.07 12.42 1.85
C LEU A 187 2.35 12.74 2.63
N GLU A 188 2.39 12.28 3.88
CA GLU A 188 3.52 12.48 4.79
C GLU A 188 3.87 11.18 5.49
N MET A 189 5.18 10.87 5.61
CA MET A 189 5.72 9.71 6.30
C MET A 189 6.28 10.13 7.65
N LEU A 190 6.01 9.36 8.70
CA LEU A 190 6.55 9.62 10.03
C LEU A 190 8.01 9.13 10.11
N ASP A 191 8.91 10.04 10.39
CA ASP A 191 10.26 9.69 10.83
C ASP A 191 10.19 9.34 12.33
N GLU A 192 10.22 8.06 12.66
CA GLU A 192 10.12 7.61 14.05
C GLU A 192 11.32 8.03 14.92
N GLN A 193 12.46 8.38 14.31
CA GLN A 193 13.65 8.84 15.06
C GLN A 193 13.48 10.27 15.59
N THR A 194 12.82 11.13 14.80
CA THR A 194 12.62 12.54 15.17
C THR A 194 11.19 12.84 15.63
N GLY A 195 10.23 11.98 15.31
CA GLY A 195 8.80 12.22 15.51
C GLY A 195 8.20 13.21 14.50
N GLU A 196 8.96 13.61 13.48
CA GLU A 196 8.52 14.56 12.46
C GLU A 196 7.87 13.86 11.26
N PHE A 197 6.88 14.52 10.66
CA PHE A 197 6.30 14.06 9.39
C PHE A 197 7.08 14.67 8.21
N ILE A 198 7.58 13.80 7.34
CA ILE A 198 8.33 14.18 6.15
C ILE A 198 7.41 14.10 4.94
N PRO A 199 7.24 15.19 4.16
CA PRO A 199 6.43 15.18 2.96
C PRO A 199 6.94 14.17 1.93
N ALA A 200 6.03 13.31 1.46
CA ALA A 200 6.29 12.38 0.36
C ALA A 200 5.88 13.04 -0.98
N ASN A 201 6.59 14.10 -1.37
CA ASN A 201 6.25 14.86 -2.56
C ASN A 201 6.18 13.96 -3.80
N PRO A 202 5.14 14.10 -4.65
CA PRO A 202 5.03 13.32 -5.88
C PRO A 202 6.22 13.59 -6.81
N ILE A 203 6.67 12.56 -7.48
CA ILE A 203 7.59 12.63 -8.61
C ILE A 203 6.83 12.07 -9.82
N PRO A 204 6.59 12.84 -10.88
CA PRO A 204 5.83 12.36 -12.03
C PRO A 204 6.37 11.04 -12.57
N GLY A 205 5.47 10.11 -12.83
CA GLY A 205 5.79 8.79 -13.34
C GLY A 205 6.55 7.87 -12.38
N SER A 206 6.55 8.15 -11.08
CA SER A 206 7.12 7.28 -10.06
C SER A 206 6.03 6.65 -9.19
N PHE A 207 6.38 5.58 -8.47
CA PHE A 207 5.57 5.07 -7.38
C PHE A 207 6.20 5.44 -6.03
N LEU A 208 5.37 5.60 -5.00
CA LEU A 208 5.83 5.46 -3.63
C LEU A 208 5.61 4.01 -3.20
N VAL A 209 6.66 3.36 -2.70
CA VAL A 209 6.56 2.00 -2.14
C VAL A 209 6.78 2.09 -0.65
N ASN A 210 5.85 1.52 0.13
CA ASN A 210 6.00 1.43 1.58
C ASN A 210 5.73 0.01 2.09
N ALA A 211 6.44 -0.36 3.14
CA ALA A 211 6.24 -1.62 3.85
C ALA A 211 5.16 -1.46 4.93
N GLY A 212 4.35 -2.51 5.07
CA GLY A 212 3.32 -2.59 6.09
C GLY A 212 3.66 -3.58 7.21
N ASP A 213 2.65 -3.88 8.00
CA ASP A 213 2.78 -4.67 9.23
C ASP A 213 3.25 -6.11 8.96
N ILE A 214 2.80 -6.70 7.84
CA ILE A 214 3.22 -8.07 7.47
C ILE A 214 4.71 -8.09 7.08
N ALA A 215 5.22 -7.07 6.41
CA ALA A 215 6.65 -6.98 6.09
C ALA A 215 7.50 -6.89 7.35
N LYS A 216 7.07 -6.13 8.36
CA LYS A 216 7.74 -6.04 9.66
C LYS A 216 7.77 -7.40 10.37
N ALA A 217 6.64 -8.08 10.45
CA ALA A 217 6.57 -9.38 11.09
C ALA A 217 7.40 -10.43 10.34
N TRP A 218 7.27 -10.50 9.02
CA TRP A 218 8.01 -11.43 8.17
C TRP A 218 9.53 -11.23 8.26
N SER A 219 9.98 -9.99 8.33
CA SER A 219 11.41 -9.66 8.41
C SER A 219 12.01 -9.73 9.81
N ASN A 220 11.30 -10.29 10.78
CA ASN A 220 11.71 -10.31 12.19
C ASN A 220 11.97 -8.91 12.76
N GLY A 221 11.17 -7.92 12.36
CA GLY A 221 11.28 -6.53 12.78
C GLY A 221 12.39 -5.71 12.10
N ARG A 222 13.12 -6.27 11.11
CA ARG A 222 14.16 -5.54 10.37
C ARG A 222 13.59 -4.42 9.51
N ILE A 223 12.46 -4.68 8.85
CA ILE A 223 11.76 -3.72 8.01
C ILE A 223 10.81 -2.90 8.87
N CYS A 224 10.84 -1.58 8.71
CA CYS A 224 9.94 -0.66 9.39
C CYS A 224 8.56 -0.66 8.70
N ASN A 225 7.47 -0.84 9.45
CA ASN A 225 6.11 -0.58 8.99
C ASN A 225 5.82 0.92 9.11
N VAL A 226 6.16 1.70 8.09
CA VAL A 226 6.10 3.16 8.19
C VAL A 226 4.70 3.67 8.50
N LYS A 227 4.60 4.54 9.51
CA LYS A 227 3.38 5.29 9.79
C LYS A 227 3.29 6.48 8.85
N HIS A 228 2.12 6.71 8.30
CA HIS A 228 1.89 7.80 7.35
C HIS A 228 0.48 8.37 7.48
N ARG A 229 0.31 9.57 6.94
CA ARG A 229 -0.97 10.29 6.93
C ARG A 229 -1.13 11.08 5.65
N VAL A 230 -2.36 11.53 5.37
CA VAL A 230 -2.62 12.49 4.28
C VAL A 230 -3.22 13.76 4.87
N GLN A 231 -2.58 14.90 4.61
CA GLN A 231 -3.04 16.22 5.05
C GLN A 231 -3.60 16.99 3.85
N CYS A 232 -4.64 17.78 4.10
CA CYS A 232 -5.11 18.75 3.13
C CYS A 232 -4.25 20.02 3.20
N ASN A 233 -3.25 20.12 2.30
CA ASN A 233 -2.34 21.26 2.26
C ASN A 233 -2.79 22.32 1.24
N GLU A 234 -3.68 21.97 0.31
CA GLU A 234 -4.19 22.86 -0.72
C GLU A 234 -5.64 22.50 -1.09
N PRO A 235 -6.46 23.49 -1.52
CA PRO A 235 -7.89 23.28 -1.76
C PRO A 235 -8.20 22.67 -3.12
N ARG A 236 -7.48 21.60 -3.49
CA ARG A 236 -7.70 20.83 -4.72
C ARG A 236 -7.96 19.37 -4.39
N VAL A 237 -8.98 18.79 -5.02
CA VAL A 237 -9.27 17.37 -4.89
C VAL A 237 -8.04 16.56 -5.28
N ARG A 238 -7.65 15.61 -4.42
CA ARG A 238 -6.53 14.70 -4.65
C ARG A 238 -7.07 13.31 -4.95
N TYR A 239 -6.48 12.66 -5.94
CA TYR A 239 -6.72 11.25 -6.25
C TYR A 239 -5.43 10.45 -6.05
N SER A 240 -5.56 9.18 -5.69
CA SER A 240 -4.44 8.25 -5.71
C SER A 240 -4.93 6.83 -5.88
N ILE A 241 -4.05 5.95 -6.36
CA ILE A 241 -4.35 4.53 -6.51
C ILE A 241 -3.32 3.75 -5.70
N ALA A 242 -3.80 3.01 -4.71
CA ALA A 242 -2.94 2.20 -3.86
C ALA A 242 -3.12 0.71 -4.21
N TYR A 243 -2.02 0.04 -4.53
CA TYR A 243 -1.95 -1.40 -4.75
C TYR A 243 -1.29 -2.06 -3.55
N PHE A 244 -2.03 -2.87 -2.83
CA PHE A 244 -1.56 -3.55 -1.63
C PHE A 244 -1.28 -5.02 -1.93
N VAL A 245 -0.06 -5.47 -1.70
CA VAL A 245 0.26 -6.89 -1.53
C VAL A 245 -0.05 -7.24 -0.08
N LEU A 246 -1.01 -8.10 0.14
CA LEU A 246 -1.58 -8.31 1.48
C LEU A 246 -0.73 -9.26 2.33
N GLY A 247 -1.17 -10.48 2.50
CA GLY A 247 -0.49 -11.57 3.20
C GLY A 247 -0.85 -12.90 2.56
N PRO A 248 -0.18 -14.01 2.90
CA PRO A 248 -0.41 -15.30 2.25
C PRO A 248 -1.87 -15.73 2.39
N ARG A 249 -2.46 -16.20 1.27
CA ARG A 249 -3.85 -16.71 1.23
C ARG A 249 -3.97 -18.02 2.00
N ASN A 250 -3.04 -18.92 1.75
CA ASN A 250 -2.96 -20.24 2.34
C ASN A 250 -1.61 -20.38 3.04
N GLY A 251 -1.58 -20.22 4.34
CA GLY A 251 -0.32 -20.30 5.08
C GLY A 251 -0.23 -19.24 6.18
N LYS A 252 0.93 -19.15 6.75
CA LYS A 252 1.21 -18.22 7.84
C LYS A 252 2.22 -17.17 7.41
N VAL A 253 2.09 -15.99 7.99
CA VAL A 253 3.17 -15.02 8.05
C VAL A 253 4.20 -15.57 9.03
N GLU A 254 5.37 -15.90 8.52
CA GLU A 254 6.44 -16.52 9.28
C GLU A 254 7.78 -15.92 8.85
N THR A 255 8.65 -15.69 9.81
CA THR A 255 10.00 -15.19 9.55
C THR A 255 10.86 -16.32 8.95
N PRO A 256 11.54 -16.09 7.80
CA PRO A 256 12.53 -17.01 7.28
C PRO A 256 13.61 -17.36 8.33
N SER A 257 13.96 -18.63 8.43
CA SER A 257 14.94 -19.11 9.42
C SER A 257 16.31 -18.44 9.28
N GLN A 258 16.68 -17.99 8.08
CA GLN A 258 17.91 -17.26 7.80
C GLN A 258 17.95 -15.86 8.42
N LEU A 259 16.80 -15.28 8.78
CA LEU A 259 16.69 -13.98 9.47
C LEU A 259 16.69 -14.12 11.00
N VAL A 260 16.84 -15.34 11.51
CA VAL A 260 16.79 -15.68 12.94
C VAL A 260 18.11 -16.35 13.33
N ASP A 261 18.70 -15.89 14.43
CA ASP A 261 19.90 -16.48 15.03
C ASP A 261 19.93 -16.24 16.55
N SER A 262 21.01 -16.61 17.23
CA SER A 262 21.16 -16.40 18.68
C SER A 262 21.23 -14.93 19.10
N GLN A 263 21.64 -14.03 18.19
CA GLN A 263 21.68 -12.57 18.43
C GLN A 263 20.35 -11.90 18.07
N ARG A 264 19.58 -12.55 17.19
CA ARG A 264 18.27 -12.08 16.70
C ARG A 264 17.26 -13.23 16.81
N PRO A 265 16.80 -13.54 18.02
CA PRO A 265 15.79 -14.57 18.21
C PRO A 265 14.47 -14.19 17.53
N PRO A 266 13.58 -15.16 17.24
CA PRO A 266 12.30 -14.86 16.60
C PRO A 266 11.47 -13.95 17.48
N LEU A 267 11.05 -12.80 16.93
CA LEU A 267 10.21 -11.81 17.62
C LEU A 267 8.72 -12.20 17.59
N TYR A 268 8.27 -12.83 16.52
CA TYR A 268 6.86 -13.12 16.29
C TYR A 268 6.62 -14.64 16.25
N VAL A 269 5.43 -15.05 16.70
CA VAL A 269 4.92 -16.40 16.42
C VAL A 269 4.27 -16.43 15.04
N PRO A 270 4.33 -17.54 14.27
CA PRO A 270 3.65 -17.62 12.99
C PRO A 270 2.12 -17.47 13.14
N PHE A 271 1.51 -16.59 12.32
CA PHE A 271 0.08 -16.28 12.38
C PHE A 271 -0.54 -16.20 10.97
N HIS A 272 -1.87 -16.34 10.88
CA HIS A 272 -2.60 -16.17 9.64
C HIS A 272 -2.95 -14.69 9.41
N PHE A 273 -2.82 -14.23 8.16
CA PHE A 273 -3.14 -12.85 7.79
C PHE A 273 -4.59 -12.47 8.10
N GLU A 274 -5.54 -13.39 7.90
CA GLU A 274 -6.96 -13.15 8.23
C GLU A 274 -7.17 -12.94 9.73
N GLU A 275 -6.48 -13.69 10.58
CA GLU A 275 -6.52 -13.53 12.05
C GLU A 275 -5.99 -12.14 12.44
N TYR A 276 -4.87 -11.73 11.86
CA TYR A 276 -4.33 -10.39 12.06
C TYR A 276 -5.32 -9.30 11.66
N CYS A 277 -5.95 -9.40 10.48
CA CYS A 277 -6.96 -8.44 10.01
C CYS A 277 -8.18 -8.39 10.95
N ALA A 278 -8.67 -9.53 11.40
CA ALA A 278 -9.81 -9.62 12.31
C ALA A 278 -9.52 -8.93 13.66
N LEU A 279 -8.34 -9.19 14.24
CA LEU A 279 -7.89 -8.54 15.48
C LEU A 279 -7.73 -7.02 15.29
N ARG A 280 -7.08 -6.57 14.22
CA ARG A 280 -6.92 -5.14 13.93
C ARG A 280 -8.27 -4.42 13.79
N THR A 281 -9.24 -5.07 13.18
CA THR A 281 -10.60 -4.51 13.03
C THR A 281 -11.34 -4.49 14.37
N SER A 282 -11.29 -5.57 15.15
CA SER A 282 -12.01 -5.68 16.44
C SER A 282 -11.44 -4.77 17.53
N THR A 283 -10.12 -4.52 17.51
CA THR A 283 -9.44 -3.64 18.47
C THR A 283 -9.43 -2.17 18.03
N ASN A 284 -9.86 -1.89 16.79
CA ASN A 284 -9.81 -0.56 16.17
C ASN A 284 -8.40 0.08 16.23
N THR A 285 -7.35 -0.74 16.15
CA THR A 285 -5.95 -0.28 16.11
C THR A 285 -5.48 -0.08 14.67
N ILE A 286 -4.68 0.92 14.42
CA ILE A 286 -4.32 1.32 13.05
C ILE A 286 -2.83 1.55 12.81
N ASN A 287 -1.98 1.43 13.85
CA ASN A 287 -0.54 1.72 13.76
C ASN A 287 0.33 0.47 13.99
N GLY A 288 -0.20 -0.72 13.68
CA GLY A 288 0.54 -1.97 13.83
C GLY A 288 0.60 -2.55 15.24
N GLU A 289 -0.11 -1.96 16.20
CA GLU A 289 -0.11 -2.38 17.62
C GLU A 289 -0.58 -3.84 17.80
N VAL A 290 -1.42 -4.34 16.88
CA VAL A 290 -1.86 -5.74 16.91
C VAL A 290 -0.71 -6.73 16.76
N LEU A 291 0.41 -6.33 16.13
CA LEU A 291 1.58 -7.20 16.05
C LEU A 291 2.13 -7.60 17.42
N ASP A 292 1.94 -6.77 18.44
CA ASP A 292 2.39 -7.06 19.81
C ASP A 292 1.69 -8.30 20.41
N LEU A 293 0.46 -8.62 19.92
CA LEU A 293 -0.26 -9.82 20.31
C LEU A 293 0.36 -11.11 19.77
N PHE A 294 1.16 -11.01 18.73
CA PHE A 294 1.89 -12.11 18.09
C PHE A 294 3.36 -12.15 18.47
N CYS A 295 3.82 -11.26 19.37
CA CYS A 295 5.18 -11.32 19.88
C CYS A 295 5.41 -12.58 20.72
N LYS A 296 6.58 -13.21 20.56
CA LYS A 296 7.04 -14.26 21.47
C LYS A 296 7.32 -13.63 22.85
N LYS A 297 6.79 -14.27 23.87
CA LYS A 297 7.04 -13.91 25.27
C LYS A 297 8.39 -14.45 25.76
#